data_96f78c366a407c1ac5b59003f48e3052
#
_entry.id   96f78c366a407c1ac5b59003f48e3052
#
_cell.length_a   1.000
_cell.length_b   1.000
_cell.length_c   1.000
_cell.angle_alpha   90.00
_cell.angle_beta   90.00
_cell.angle_gamma   90.00
#
_symmetry.space_group_name_H-M   'P 1'
#
loop_
_entity.id
_entity.type
_entity.pdbx_description
1 polymer ?
#
loop_
_entity_poly.entity_id
_entity_poly.type
_entity_poly.pdbx_seq_one_letter_code
_entity_poly.pdbx_strand_id
1 'polypeptide(L)'
;MAITVGFISEKGGVGKTTTCYHVAIALARYHRLRVLVVDADYQRGGISGRFFRDVIETFGTRPPEGVGLFHKFQQLYSATHQSPEVDIRGWLDSVDVIVSDPRLAAISVDKLPTTNNIRENNKLLFRHLQVVEFVLSELDDNYDYILIDSHPEISDVLRSVIYASDYCVSPVKLDRQSSIGVATVIAEMSNVNADVELIKVGLGEEVEYQDTKFAGSIGMMTREWAGELKNTEALEFNRLKRTGPIFKTYVTEGDGLRQAAAARAPVYDISGANAEKQSIQFRTLTDEFLEKCA
;
A
#
# COMPACT_ATOMS: atom_id res chain seq x y z
N MET A 1 13.87 9.06 -10.13
CA MET A 1 12.79 8.07 -9.98
C MET A 1 12.50 7.86 -8.49
N ALA A 2 11.26 7.97 -8.09
CA ALA A 2 10.83 7.67 -6.72
C ALA A 2 10.91 6.17 -6.45
N ILE A 3 11.07 5.78 -5.18
CA ILE A 3 10.94 4.38 -4.77
C ILE A 3 9.48 4.13 -4.41
N THR A 4 8.85 3.19 -5.11
CA THR A 4 7.44 2.84 -4.89
C THR A 4 7.33 1.63 -3.97
N VAL A 5 6.57 1.77 -2.86
CA VAL A 5 6.38 0.70 -1.88
C VAL A 5 4.90 0.42 -1.62
N GLY A 6 4.47 -0.80 -1.95
CA GLY A 6 3.13 -1.30 -1.66
C GLY A 6 3.00 -1.83 -0.23
N PHE A 7 2.06 -1.28 0.53
CA PHE A 7 1.65 -1.85 1.82
C PHE A 7 0.52 -2.83 1.55
N ILE A 8 0.79 -4.12 1.70
CA ILE A 8 -0.11 -5.20 1.28
C ILE A 8 -0.36 -6.19 2.43
N SER A 9 -1.56 -6.73 2.50
CA SER A 9 -1.92 -7.77 3.48
C SER A 9 -3.18 -8.50 3.02
N GLU A 10 -3.29 -9.80 3.30
CA GLU A 10 -4.51 -10.57 3.03
C GLU A 10 -5.63 -10.25 4.04
N LYS A 11 -5.29 -9.74 5.22
CA LYS A 11 -6.24 -9.49 6.30
C LYS A 11 -6.47 -8.01 6.57
N GLY A 12 -7.72 -7.66 6.84
CA GLY A 12 -8.08 -6.38 7.42
C GLY A 12 -7.67 -6.28 8.91
N GLY A 13 -7.44 -5.05 9.38
CA GLY A 13 -7.18 -4.77 10.79
C GLY A 13 -5.81 -5.23 11.33
N VAL A 14 -4.85 -5.49 10.46
CA VAL A 14 -3.46 -5.87 10.85
C VAL A 14 -2.52 -4.66 11.03
N GLY A 15 -3.01 -3.45 10.77
CA GLY A 15 -2.24 -2.22 10.93
C GLY A 15 -1.63 -1.66 9.65
N LYS A 16 -2.00 -2.15 8.47
CA LYS A 16 -1.49 -1.72 7.17
C LYS A 16 -1.59 -0.19 6.98
N THR A 17 -2.80 0.35 6.96
CA THR A 17 -3.07 1.79 6.87
C THR A 17 -2.36 2.61 7.97
N THR A 18 -2.31 2.06 9.20
CA THR A 18 -1.61 2.72 10.31
C THR A 18 -0.11 2.80 10.07
N THR A 19 0.48 1.73 9.54
CA THR A 19 1.91 1.68 9.24
C THR A 19 2.25 2.63 8.09
N CYS A 20 1.51 2.54 6.98
CA CYS A 20 1.69 3.41 5.82
C CYS A 20 1.61 4.90 6.21
N TYR A 21 0.57 5.29 6.97
CA TYR A 21 0.37 6.65 7.45
C TYR A 21 1.54 7.18 8.29
N HIS A 22 2.01 6.40 9.27
CA HIS A 22 3.08 6.85 10.15
C HIS A 22 4.45 6.83 9.46
N VAL A 23 4.71 5.86 8.59
CA VAL A 23 5.95 5.83 7.79
C VAL A 23 5.98 7.02 6.84
N ALA A 24 4.89 7.34 6.13
CA ALA A 24 4.82 8.50 5.24
C ALA A 24 5.19 9.80 5.97
N ILE A 25 4.59 10.03 7.13
CA ILE A 25 4.86 11.24 7.93
C ILE A 25 6.28 11.23 8.49
N ALA A 26 6.81 10.08 8.90
CA ALA A 26 8.18 10.00 9.41
C ALA A 26 9.21 10.28 8.31
N LEU A 27 9.03 9.73 7.11
CA LEU A 27 9.87 10.03 5.95
C LEU A 27 9.91 11.54 5.66
N ALA A 28 8.74 12.19 5.67
CA ALA A 28 8.64 13.62 5.40
C ALA A 28 9.23 14.46 6.54
N ARG A 29 8.84 14.24 7.81
CA ARG A 29 9.24 15.06 8.95
C ARG A 29 10.68 14.87 9.39
N TYR A 30 11.13 13.62 9.47
CA TYR A 30 12.42 13.29 10.08
C TYR A 30 13.53 13.10 9.04
N HIS A 31 13.17 12.66 7.83
CA HIS A 31 14.14 12.47 6.74
C HIS A 31 14.05 13.55 5.65
N ARG A 32 13.04 14.45 5.73
CA ARG A 32 12.82 15.56 4.78
C ARG A 32 12.65 15.11 3.33
N LEU A 33 12.05 13.96 3.15
CA LEU A 33 11.75 13.38 1.85
C LEU A 33 10.37 13.83 1.35
N ARG A 34 10.21 13.98 0.05
CA ARG A 34 8.92 14.25 -0.60
C ARG A 34 8.19 12.93 -0.76
N VAL A 35 7.01 12.81 -0.21
CA VAL A 35 6.26 11.57 -0.15
C VAL A 35 4.89 11.71 -0.80
N LEU A 36 4.60 10.83 -1.75
CA LEU A 36 3.24 10.62 -2.25
C LEU A 36 2.63 9.41 -1.57
N VAL A 37 1.43 9.55 -1.05
CA VAL A 37 0.61 8.44 -0.57
C VAL A 37 -0.52 8.18 -1.55
N VAL A 38 -0.67 6.94 -1.98
CA VAL A 38 -1.75 6.50 -2.87
C VAL A 38 -2.70 5.60 -2.07
N ASP A 39 -3.95 6.01 -1.95
CA ASP A 39 -4.98 5.21 -1.30
C ASP A 39 -5.72 4.34 -2.32
N ALA A 40 -5.32 3.08 -2.42
CA ALA A 40 -5.95 2.06 -3.23
C ALA A 40 -6.94 1.18 -2.43
N ASP A 41 -7.22 1.53 -1.16
CA ASP A 41 -8.23 0.86 -0.34
C ASP A 41 -9.59 1.54 -0.55
N TYR A 42 -10.58 0.77 -0.97
CA TYR A 42 -11.95 1.25 -1.21
C TYR A 42 -12.87 1.14 0.01
N GLN A 43 -12.33 0.80 1.18
CA GLN A 43 -13.10 0.75 2.42
C GLN A 43 -13.15 2.11 3.12
N ARG A 44 -14.28 2.36 3.81
CA ARG A 44 -14.42 3.54 4.64
C ARG A 44 -13.40 3.54 5.77
N GLY A 45 -12.72 4.66 5.97
CA GLY A 45 -11.74 4.81 7.04
C GLY A 45 -10.31 4.43 6.63
N GLY A 46 -10.03 4.33 5.32
CA GLY A 46 -8.71 4.19 4.72
C GLY A 46 -7.77 5.34 5.07
N ILE A 47 -6.59 5.35 4.44
CA ILE A 47 -5.54 6.33 4.75
C ILE A 47 -5.97 7.76 4.38
N SER A 48 -6.75 7.93 3.31
CA SER A 48 -7.30 9.23 2.91
C SER A 48 -8.10 9.91 4.01
N GLY A 49 -8.90 9.13 4.75
CA GLY A 49 -9.70 9.65 5.86
C GLY A 49 -8.86 10.03 7.09
N ARG A 50 -7.61 9.59 7.18
CA ARG A 50 -6.67 10.03 8.21
C ARG A 50 -6.06 11.39 7.88
N PHE A 51 -5.81 11.64 6.59
CA PHE A 51 -5.29 12.91 6.11
C PHE A 51 -6.40 13.98 6.00
N PHE A 52 -7.58 13.59 5.46
CA PHE A 52 -8.64 14.53 5.12
C PHE A 52 -9.98 14.15 5.75
N ARG A 53 -10.49 15.05 6.58
CA ARG A 53 -11.75 14.82 7.31
C ARG A 53 -12.96 14.69 6.39
N ASP A 54 -13.03 15.54 5.37
CA ASP A 54 -14.11 15.59 4.40
C ASP A 54 -14.26 14.26 3.65
N VAL A 55 -13.17 13.56 3.37
CA VAL A 55 -13.19 12.27 2.69
C VAL A 55 -13.95 11.23 3.49
N ILE A 56 -13.70 11.12 4.80
CA ILE A 56 -14.40 10.12 5.62
C ILE A 56 -15.87 10.47 5.86
N GLU A 57 -16.20 11.77 5.90
CA GLU A 57 -17.57 12.26 6.10
C GLU A 57 -18.44 12.02 4.87
N THR A 58 -17.87 12.12 3.68
CA THR A 58 -18.59 11.93 2.40
C THR A 58 -18.46 10.54 1.82
N PHE A 59 -17.63 9.67 2.39
CA PHE A 59 -17.33 8.35 1.84
C PHE A 59 -18.59 7.49 1.65
N GLY A 60 -18.81 7.02 0.42
CA GLY A 60 -19.96 6.20 0.05
C GLY A 60 -21.29 6.94 -0.08
N THR A 61 -21.36 8.25 0.24
CA THR A 61 -22.57 9.08 0.04
C THR A 61 -22.55 9.83 -1.29
N ARG A 62 -21.37 10.23 -1.71
CA ARG A 62 -21.10 10.81 -3.04
C ARG A 62 -19.69 10.41 -3.52
N PRO A 63 -19.45 10.32 -4.82
CA PRO A 63 -18.11 10.10 -5.33
C PRO A 63 -17.16 11.20 -4.83
N PRO A 64 -15.86 10.87 -4.59
CA PRO A 64 -14.85 11.88 -4.37
C PRO A 64 -14.83 12.90 -5.51
N GLU A 65 -14.53 14.14 -5.18
CA GLU A 65 -14.29 15.18 -6.20
C GLU A 65 -12.94 14.90 -6.86
N GLY A 66 -12.88 15.15 -8.19
CA GLY A 66 -11.66 15.01 -8.95
C GLY A 66 -11.43 13.64 -9.57
N VAL A 67 -10.24 13.47 -10.14
CA VAL A 67 -9.79 12.29 -10.86
C VAL A 67 -8.88 11.47 -9.96
N GLY A 68 -9.22 10.22 -9.72
CA GLY A 68 -8.41 9.27 -8.95
C GLY A 68 -8.16 7.99 -9.74
N LEU A 69 -7.57 6.98 -9.10
CA LEU A 69 -7.26 5.69 -9.70
C LEU A 69 -8.46 5.03 -10.39
N PHE A 70 -9.67 5.14 -9.80
CA PHE A 70 -10.87 4.58 -10.39
C PHE A 70 -11.10 5.06 -11.82
N HIS A 71 -10.91 6.34 -12.09
CA HIS A 71 -11.13 6.92 -13.42
C HIS A 71 -10.11 6.39 -14.44
N LYS A 72 -8.89 6.13 -14.02
CA LYS A 72 -7.85 5.55 -14.88
C LYS A 72 -8.17 4.10 -15.26
N PHE A 73 -8.64 3.28 -14.33
CA PHE A 73 -9.15 1.94 -14.65
C PHE A 73 -10.36 1.98 -15.57
N GLN A 74 -11.32 2.87 -15.29
CA GLN A 74 -12.57 2.98 -16.07
C GLN A 74 -12.33 3.32 -17.56
N GLN A 75 -11.26 4.03 -17.87
CA GLN A 75 -10.90 4.34 -19.26
C GLN A 75 -10.69 3.10 -20.12
N LEU A 76 -10.20 2.01 -19.51
CA LEU A 76 -9.97 0.77 -20.24
C LEU A 76 -11.27 0.01 -20.55
N TYR A 77 -12.36 0.30 -19.82
CA TYR A 77 -13.67 -0.34 -20.04
C TYR A 77 -14.51 0.38 -21.11
N SER A 78 -14.16 1.60 -21.43
CA SER A 78 -14.82 2.40 -22.46
C SER A 78 -13.79 2.87 -23.47
N ALA A 79 -14.16 2.92 -24.74
CA ALA A 79 -13.28 3.40 -25.81
C ALA A 79 -13.00 4.92 -25.78
N THR A 80 -13.17 5.58 -24.65
CA THR A 80 -12.91 7.00 -24.47
C THR A 80 -11.43 7.25 -24.23
N HIS A 81 -10.78 7.96 -25.13
CA HIS A 81 -9.33 8.21 -25.13
C HIS A 81 -8.88 9.42 -24.29
N GLN A 82 -9.75 9.98 -23.44
CA GLN A 82 -9.33 11.08 -22.56
C GLN A 82 -8.81 10.55 -21.25
N SER A 83 -7.53 10.79 -20.98
CA SER A 83 -6.88 10.48 -19.70
C SER A 83 -6.61 11.79 -18.96
N PRO A 84 -7.57 12.31 -18.18
CA PRO A 84 -7.31 13.48 -17.34
C PRO A 84 -6.24 13.13 -16.30
N GLU A 85 -5.43 14.11 -15.93
CA GLU A 85 -4.44 13.96 -14.85
C GLU A 85 -5.12 13.59 -13.54
N VAL A 86 -4.41 12.87 -12.69
CA VAL A 86 -4.91 12.49 -11.38
C VAL A 86 -4.78 13.68 -10.43
N ASP A 87 -5.85 13.94 -9.66
CA ASP A 87 -5.82 15.00 -8.67
C ASP A 87 -5.04 14.59 -7.43
N ILE A 88 -4.11 15.43 -7.04
CA ILE A 88 -3.25 15.27 -5.87
C ILE A 88 -3.64 16.31 -4.84
N ARG A 89 -3.85 15.86 -3.59
CA ARG A 89 -4.16 16.75 -2.46
C ARG A 89 -2.96 16.86 -1.54
N GLY A 90 -2.43 18.05 -1.40
CA GLY A 90 -1.36 18.34 -0.44
C GLY A 90 -1.82 18.23 1.01
N TRP A 91 -0.97 17.66 1.85
CA TRP A 91 -1.11 17.64 3.30
C TRP A 91 0.13 18.29 3.95
N LEU A 92 0.15 18.40 5.25
CA LEU A 92 1.27 18.98 5.99
C LEU A 92 2.58 18.17 5.77
N ASP A 93 3.72 18.82 6.03
CA ASP A 93 5.04 18.18 6.06
C ASP A 93 5.49 17.53 4.73
N SER A 94 5.13 18.09 3.59
CA SER A 94 5.53 17.56 2.27
C SER A 94 5.01 16.14 1.98
N VAL A 95 3.82 15.83 2.45
CA VAL A 95 3.06 14.62 2.09
C VAL A 95 1.93 15.01 1.17
N ASP A 96 1.89 14.40 0.00
CA ASP A 96 0.79 14.53 -0.95
C ASP A 96 0.01 13.22 -1.04
N VAL A 97 -1.27 13.28 -1.41
CA VAL A 97 -2.17 12.12 -1.37
C VAL A 97 -3.04 12.05 -2.62
N ILE A 98 -3.04 10.88 -3.27
CA ILE A 98 -4.09 10.48 -4.21
C ILE A 98 -5.19 9.79 -3.39
N VAL A 99 -6.36 10.43 -3.35
CA VAL A 99 -7.48 10.03 -2.50
C VAL A 99 -8.19 8.79 -3.04
N SER A 100 -8.61 7.90 -2.14
CA SER A 100 -9.37 6.70 -2.46
C SER A 100 -10.74 6.99 -3.06
N ASP A 101 -11.22 6.06 -3.88
CA ASP A 101 -12.56 6.06 -4.43
C ASP A 101 -13.26 4.73 -4.12
N PRO A 102 -14.43 4.74 -3.43
CA PRO A 102 -15.15 3.50 -3.13
C PRO A 102 -15.56 2.70 -4.36
N ARG A 103 -15.61 3.33 -5.54
CA ARG A 103 -15.90 2.68 -6.81
C ARG A 103 -14.77 1.75 -7.28
N LEU A 104 -13.56 1.84 -6.69
CA LEU A 104 -12.47 0.88 -6.91
C LEU A 104 -12.91 -0.57 -6.58
N ALA A 105 -13.87 -0.77 -5.69
CA ALA A 105 -14.48 -2.08 -5.42
C ALA A 105 -15.11 -2.74 -6.66
N ALA A 106 -15.40 -1.95 -7.68
CA ALA A 106 -16.01 -2.45 -8.92
C ALA A 106 -14.99 -2.69 -10.05
N ILE A 107 -13.70 -2.52 -9.79
CA ILE A 107 -12.66 -2.77 -10.79
C ILE A 107 -12.50 -4.28 -10.97
N SER A 108 -12.53 -4.74 -12.22
CA SER A 108 -12.30 -6.15 -12.59
C SER A 108 -11.89 -6.25 -14.06
N VAL A 109 -10.98 -7.15 -14.35
CA VAL A 109 -10.58 -7.52 -15.73
C VAL A 109 -11.75 -8.08 -16.55
N ASP A 110 -12.78 -8.64 -15.89
CA ASP A 110 -13.98 -9.15 -16.55
C ASP A 110 -14.79 -8.06 -17.28
N LYS A 111 -14.52 -6.79 -16.96
CA LYS A 111 -15.15 -5.63 -17.62
C LYS A 111 -14.43 -5.15 -18.86
N LEU A 112 -13.26 -5.69 -19.14
CA LEU A 112 -12.52 -5.32 -20.33
C LEU A 112 -13.29 -5.73 -21.59
N PRO A 113 -13.31 -4.89 -22.64
CA PRO A 113 -13.90 -5.28 -23.89
C PRO A 113 -13.14 -6.46 -24.49
N THR A 114 -13.87 -7.49 -24.92
CA THR A 114 -13.29 -8.66 -25.57
C THR A 114 -13.43 -8.59 -27.07
N THR A 115 -12.40 -9.00 -27.78
CA THR A 115 -12.36 -9.10 -29.24
C THR A 115 -12.04 -10.54 -29.65
N ASN A 116 -12.18 -10.85 -30.93
CA ASN A 116 -11.74 -12.15 -31.50
C ASN A 116 -10.21 -12.22 -31.65
N ASN A 117 -9.48 -11.17 -31.33
CA ASN A 117 -8.02 -11.11 -31.40
C ASN A 117 -7.42 -11.30 -30.01
N ILE A 118 -6.84 -12.48 -29.77
CA ILE A 118 -6.21 -12.86 -28.50
C ILE A 118 -5.09 -11.87 -28.12
N ARG A 119 -4.31 -11.40 -29.10
CA ARG A 119 -3.22 -10.47 -28.84
C ARG A 119 -3.73 -9.12 -28.32
N GLU A 120 -4.84 -8.62 -28.87
CA GLU A 120 -5.45 -7.38 -28.38
C GLU A 120 -6.05 -7.54 -26.98
N ASN A 121 -6.68 -8.68 -26.70
CA ASN A 121 -7.18 -8.98 -25.38
C ASN A 121 -6.03 -9.04 -24.35
N ASN A 122 -4.91 -9.67 -24.69
CA ASN A 122 -3.73 -9.70 -23.83
C ASN A 122 -3.12 -8.31 -23.62
N LYS A 123 -3.13 -7.44 -24.64
CA LYS A 123 -2.70 -6.04 -24.48
C LYS A 123 -3.59 -5.28 -23.51
N LEU A 124 -4.89 -5.50 -23.54
CA LEU A 124 -5.83 -4.85 -22.60
C LEU A 124 -5.65 -5.36 -21.18
N LEU A 125 -5.47 -6.67 -20.99
CA LEU A 125 -5.14 -7.24 -19.67
C LEU A 125 -3.85 -6.65 -19.12
N PHE A 126 -2.83 -6.53 -19.96
CA PHE A 126 -1.56 -5.96 -19.56
C PHE A 126 -1.69 -4.48 -19.17
N ARG A 127 -2.39 -3.69 -19.99
CA ARG A 127 -2.67 -2.28 -19.68
C ARG A 127 -3.45 -2.13 -18.38
N HIS A 128 -4.36 -3.06 -18.09
CA HIS A 128 -5.10 -3.05 -16.82
C HIS A 128 -4.17 -3.28 -15.63
N LEU A 129 -3.21 -4.19 -15.76
CA LEU A 129 -2.19 -4.42 -14.75
C LEU A 129 -1.28 -3.19 -14.56
N GLN A 130 -0.98 -2.47 -15.64
CA GLN A 130 -0.10 -1.30 -15.64
C GLN A 130 -0.77 0.01 -15.18
N VAL A 131 -2.08 0.05 -14.87
CA VAL A 131 -2.79 1.31 -14.60
C VAL A 131 -2.15 2.12 -13.49
N VAL A 132 -1.79 1.47 -12.37
CA VAL A 132 -1.18 2.18 -11.23
C VAL A 132 0.22 2.69 -11.60
N GLU A 133 1.06 1.83 -12.18
CA GLU A 133 2.42 2.21 -12.64
C GLU A 133 2.37 3.38 -13.61
N PHE A 134 1.44 3.35 -14.58
CA PHE A 134 1.28 4.45 -15.55
C PHE A 134 0.94 5.78 -14.88
N VAL A 135 0.09 5.77 -13.85
CA VAL A 135 -0.22 6.97 -13.05
C VAL A 135 1.02 7.47 -12.32
N LEU A 136 1.80 6.55 -11.74
CA LEU A 136 2.95 6.92 -10.91
C LEU A 136 4.13 7.40 -11.76
N SER A 137 4.33 6.85 -12.95
CA SER A 137 5.40 7.26 -13.86
C SER A 137 5.28 8.73 -14.30
N GLU A 138 4.05 9.28 -14.37
CA GLU A 138 3.81 10.70 -14.65
C GLU A 138 4.24 11.60 -13.47
N LEU A 139 4.41 11.06 -12.25
CA LEU A 139 4.65 11.78 -11.00
C LEU A 139 6.02 11.54 -10.39
N ASP A 140 6.75 10.56 -10.88
CA ASP A 140 7.93 9.96 -10.31
C ASP A 140 9.07 10.96 -9.96
N ASP A 141 9.29 11.96 -10.80
CA ASP A 141 10.34 12.97 -10.57
C ASP A 141 10.00 13.98 -9.45
N ASN A 142 8.75 14.00 -9.00
CA ASN A 142 8.30 14.94 -8.00
C ASN A 142 8.50 14.44 -6.56
N TYR A 143 8.69 13.12 -6.38
CA TYR A 143 8.75 12.47 -5.07
C TYR A 143 10.03 11.67 -4.89
N ASP A 144 10.37 11.42 -3.65
CA ASP A 144 11.47 10.54 -3.27
C ASP A 144 10.95 9.14 -2.94
N TYR A 145 9.73 9.07 -2.35
CA TYR A 145 9.00 7.84 -2.08
C TYR A 145 7.52 7.96 -2.48
N ILE A 146 6.99 6.87 -3.02
CA ILE A 146 5.56 6.67 -3.27
C ILE A 146 5.09 5.47 -2.43
N LEU A 147 4.16 5.69 -1.51
CA LEU A 147 3.64 4.66 -0.62
C LEU A 147 2.18 4.35 -0.99
N ILE A 148 1.87 3.08 -1.26
CA ILE A 148 0.54 2.67 -1.69
C ILE A 148 -0.12 1.86 -0.57
N ASP A 149 -1.22 2.37 0.02
CA ASP A 149 -2.07 1.64 0.95
C ASP A 149 -3.12 0.84 0.18
N SER A 150 -2.96 -0.48 0.09
CA SER A 150 -3.83 -1.35 -0.70
C SER A 150 -5.06 -1.86 0.08
N HIS A 151 -6.04 -2.40 -0.62
CA HIS A 151 -7.11 -3.18 0.00
C HIS A 151 -6.59 -4.55 0.49
N PRO A 152 -7.13 -5.13 1.58
CA PRO A 152 -6.65 -6.41 2.12
C PRO A 152 -7.03 -7.65 1.31
N GLU A 153 -7.88 -7.55 0.29
CA GLU A 153 -8.28 -8.68 -0.54
C GLU A 153 -7.44 -8.78 -1.81
N ILE A 154 -7.21 -10.02 -2.29
CA ILE A 154 -6.64 -10.25 -3.61
C ILE A 154 -7.65 -9.75 -4.64
N SER A 155 -7.25 -8.77 -5.43
CA SER A 155 -8.09 -8.10 -6.42
C SER A 155 -7.25 -7.61 -7.59
N ASP A 156 -7.90 -7.26 -8.69
CA ASP A 156 -7.21 -6.70 -9.85
C ASP A 156 -6.53 -5.37 -9.53
N VAL A 157 -7.08 -4.59 -8.61
CA VAL A 157 -6.43 -3.38 -8.09
C VAL A 157 -5.16 -3.72 -7.31
N LEU A 158 -5.21 -4.73 -6.41
CA LEU A 158 -4.01 -5.16 -5.67
C LEU A 158 -2.92 -5.65 -6.61
N ARG A 159 -3.28 -6.40 -7.68
CA ARG A 159 -2.31 -6.88 -8.68
C ARG A 159 -1.62 -5.72 -9.39
N SER A 160 -2.39 -4.67 -9.74
CA SER A 160 -1.83 -3.44 -10.33
C SER A 160 -0.94 -2.66 -9.35
N VAL A 161 -1.26 -2.66 -8.05
CA VAL A 161 -0.39 -2.10 -7.00
C VAL A 161 0.91 -2.89 -6.88
N ILE A 162 0.85 -4.23 -6.88
CA ILE A 162 2.05 -5.09 -6.84
C ILE A 162 2.93 -4.78 -8.06
N TYR A 163 2.34 -4.76 -9.27
CA TYR A 163 3.07 -4.47 -10.51
C TYR A 163 3.81 -3.11 -10.46
N ALA A 164 3.15 -2.09 -9.91
CA ALA A 164 3.69 -0.73 -9.83
C ALA A 164 4.73 -0.52 -8.71
N SER A 165 4.97 -1.52 -7.87
CA SER A 165 5.82 -1.38 -6.69
C SER A 165 7.21 -1.97 -6.90
N ASP A 166 8.27 -1.24 -6.52
CA ASP A 166 9.62 -1.79 -6.41
C ASP A 166 9.71 -2.78 -5.24
N TYR A 167 9.03 -2.43 -4.16
CA TYR A 167 8.97 -3.23 -2.94
C TYR A 167 7.54 -3.37 -2.44
N CYS A 168 7.28 -4.51 -1.79
CA CYS A 168 6.09 -4.69 -0.97
C CYS A 168 6.47 -4.99 0.47
N VAL A 169 5.73 -4.39 1.43
CA VAL A 169 5.83 -4.68 2.86
C VAL A 169 4.49 -5.18 3.38
N SER A 170 4.50 -6.09 4.35
CA SER A 170 3.28 -6.65 4.92
C SER A 170 3.20 -6.42 6.44
N PRO A 171 2.48 -5.40 6.89
CA PRO A 171 2.11 -5.27 8.30
C PRO A 171 1.26 -6.45 8.74
N VAL A 172 1.59 -7.04 9.90
CA VAL A 172 1.01 -8.29 10.36
C VAL A 172 0.92 -8.33 11.89
N LYS A 173 -0.19 -8.84 12.41
CA LYS A 173 -0.23 -9.24 13.82
C LYS A 173 0.60 -10.51 14.01
N LEU A 174 1.33 -10.60 15.14
CA LEU A 174 2.09 -11.80 15.44
C LEU A 174 1.17 -12.90 15.99
N ASP A 175 0.23 -13.33 15.15
CA ASP A 175 -0.65 -14.46 15.36
C ASP A 175 -0.59 -15.47 14.19
N ARG A 176 -1.02 -16.70 14.43
CA ARG A 176 -0.93 -17.77 13.45
C ARG A 176 -1.67 -17.49 12.14
N GLN A 177 -2.86 -16.88 12.25
CA GLN A 177 -3.69 -16.63 11.07
C GLN A 177 -3.08 -15.54 10.18
N SER A 178 -2.55 -14.49 10.81
CA SER A 178 -1.90 -13.39 10.08
C SER A 178 -0.58 -13.85 9.43
N SER A 179 0.15 -14.77 10.09
CA SER A 179 1.37 -15.37 9.53
C SER A 179 1.09 -16.21 8.26
N ILE A 180 -0.07 -16.87 8.18
CA ILE A 180 -0.48 -17.59 6.97
C ILE A 180 -0.74 -16.59 5.82
N GLY A 181 -1.41 -15.47 6.10
CA GLY A 181 -1.70 -14.44 5.11
C GLY A 181 -0.45 -13.83 4.45
N VAL A 182 0.69 -13.82 5.15
CA VAL A 182 1.95 -13.35 4.54
C VAL A 182 2.40 -14.30 3.41
N ALA A 183 2.25 -15.61 3.59
CA ALA A 183 2.60 -16.57 2.55
C ALA A 183 1.72 -16.39 1.30
N THR A 184 0.42 -16.12 1.49
CA THR A 184 -0.52 -15.82 0.39
C THR A 184 -0.10 -14.56 -0.37
N VAL A 185 0.28 -13.51 0.35
CA VAL A 185 0.76 -12.25 -0.27
C VAL A 185 2.02 -12.48 -1.09
N ILE A 186 3.01 -13.20 -0.57
CA ILE A 186 4.25 -13.52 -1.29
C ILE A 186 3.94 -14.37 -2.53
N ALA A 187 3.01 -15.33 -2.42
CA ALA A 187 2.59 -16.13 -3.55
C ALA A 187 1.93 -15.27 -4.64
N GLU A 188 1.07 -14.31 -4.25
CA GLU A 188 0.43 -13.41 -5.23
C GLU A 188 1.44 -12.48 -5.91
N MET A 189 2.46 -11.99 -5.21
CA MET A 189 3.56 -11.26 -5.85
C MET A 189 4.27 -12.12 -6.89
N SER A 190 4.53 -13.40 -6.57
CA SER A 190 5.13 -14.34 -7.52
C SER A 190 4.23 -14.62 -8.72
N ASN A 191 2.90 -14.69 -8.51
CA ASN A 191 1.93 -14.85 -9.59
C ASN A 191 1.94 -13.65 -10.53
N VAL A 192 1.95 -12.42 -10.00
CA VAL A 192 2.02 -11.21 -10.82
C VAL A 192 3.29 -11.21 -11.67
N ASN A 193 4.45 -11.50 -11.08
CA ASN A 193 5.71 -11.56 -11.81
C ASN A 193 5.68 -12.64 -12.93
N ALA A 194 5.13 -13.83 -12.65
CA ALA A 194 5.00 -14.89 -13.63
C ALA A 194 4.03 -14.53 -14.76
N ASP A 195 2.91 -13.88 -14.46
CA ASP A 195 1.94 -13.44 -15.46
C ASP A 195 2.52 -12.36 -16.38
N VAL A 196 3.32 -11.45 -15.86
CA VAL A 196 4.04 -10.46 -16.68
C VAL A 196 4.96 -11.15 -17.67
N GLU A 197 5.73 -12.15 -17.25
CA GLU A 197 6.61 -12.92 -18.15
C GLU A 197 5.84 -13.66 -19.23
N LEU A 198 4.70 -14.26 -18.89
CA LEU A 198 3.82 -14.92 -19.88
C LEU A 198 3.25 -13.93 -20.90
N ILE A 199 2.84 -12.75 -20.43
CA ILE A 199 2.32 -11.68 -21.29
C ILE A 199 3.40 -11.18 -22.25
N LYS A 200 4.63 -10.94 -21.76
CA LYS A 200 5.77 -10.55 -22.61
C LYS A 200 5.98 -11.55 -23.76
N VAL A 201 6.03 -12.82 -23.43
CA VAL A 201 6.17 -13.89 -24.45
C VAL A 201 5.00 -13.86 -25.44
N GLY A 202 3.76 -13.74 -24.96
CA GLY A 202 2.55 -13.72 -25.80
C GLY A 202 2.43 -12.48 -26.69
N LEU A 203 2.98 -11.35 -26.27
CA LEU A 203 2.97 -10.11 -27.06
C LEU A 203 4.13 -10.04 -28.05
N GLY A 204 5.25 -10.71 -27.76
CA GLY A 204 6.47 -10.60 -28.55
C GLY A 204 7.06 -9.19 -28.54
N GLU A 205 6.81 -8.44 -27.50
CA GLU A 205 7.30 -7.07 -27.27
C GLU A 205 8.26 -7.06 -26.08
N GLU A 206 9.35 -6.31 -26.17
CA GLU A 206 10.19 -6.05 -25.00
C GLU A 206 9.42 -5.11 -24.06
N VAL A 207 9.14 -5.59 -22.86
CA VAL A 207 8.54 -4.83 -21.77
C VAL A 207 9.60 -4.69 -20.69
N GLU A 208 10.01 -3.47 -20.40
CA GLU A 208 10.83 -3.20 -19.22
C GLU A 208 9.97 -3.40 -17.98
N TYR A 209 10.29 -4.39 -17.20
CA TYR A 209 9.66 -4.68 -15.92
C TYR A 209 10.69 -5.26 -14.96
N GLN A 210 10.75 -4.73 -13.77
CA GLN A 210 11.55 -5.26 -12.69
C GLN A 210 10.63 -5.96 -11.69
N ASP A 211 10.96 -7.20 -11.35
CA ASP A 211 10.20 -7.96 -10.38
C ASP A 211 10.05 -7.24 -9.05
N THR A 212 8.81 -7.11 -8.57
CA THR A 212 8.52 -6.55 -7.26
C THR A 212 9.14 -7.39 -6.16
N LYS A 213 9.88 -6.78 -5.25
CA LYS A 213 10.57 -7.45 -4.15
C LYS A 213 9.77 -7.40 -2.85
N PHE A 214 9.69 -8.52 -2.13
CA PHE A 214 9.14 -8.52 -0.78
C PHE A 214 10.20 -8.06 0.23
N ALA A 215 10.10 -6.80 0.69
CA ALA A 215 11.04 -6.22 1.66
C ALA A 215 10.87 -6.79 3.07
N GLY A 216 9.65 -7.25 3.42
CA GLY A 216 9.46 -8.00 4.66
C GLY A 216 8.13 -7.77 5.37
N SER A 217 7.89 -8.60 6.38
CA SER A 217 6.76 -8.45 7.30
C SER A 217 7.10 -7.48 8.43
N ILE A 218 6.12 -6.68 8.88
CA ILE A 218 6.25 -5.73 9.98
C ILE A 218 5.32 -6.15 11.11
N GLY A 219 5.87 -6.49 12.29
CA GLY A 219 5.07 -6.85 13.47
C GLY A 219 4.29 -5.64 14.00
N MET A 220 2.96 -5.75 14.06
CA MET A 220 2.06 -4.70 14.50
C MET A 220 1.20 -5.15 15.67
N MET A 221 0.85 -4.19 16.55
CA MET A 221 0.00 -4.44 17.73
C MET A 221 0.55 -5.60 18.59
N THR A 222 1.86 -5.65 18.74
CA THR A 222 2.53 -6.70 19.51
C THR A 222 2.42 -6.44 21.00
N ARG A 223 2.46 -7.51 21.80
CA ARG A 223 2.45 -7.44 23.25
C ARG A 223 3.82 -7.84 23.80
N GLU A 224 4.28 -7.06 24.72
CA GLU A 224 5.55 -7.26 25.42
C GLU A 224 5.36 -7.56 26.89
N TRP A 225 6.34 -8.23 27.44
CA TRP A 225 6.55 -8.36 28.88
C TRP A 225 8.03 -8.10 29.17
N ALA A 226 8.29 -7.16 30.07
CA ALA A 226 9.66 -6.74 30.44
C ALA A 226 10.54 -6.31 29.23
N GLY A 227 9.93 -5.74 28.19
CA GLY A 227 10.65 -5.27 27.00
C GLY A 227 10.85 -6.33 25.89
N GLU A 228 10.39 -7.56 26.11
CA GLU A 228 10.48 -8.64 25.14
C GLU A 228 9.10 -9.10 24.67
N LEU A 229 9.03 -9.62 23.44
CA LEU A 229 7.80 -10.18 22.89
C LEU A 229 7.30 -11.32 23.79
N LYS A 230 5.99 -11.39 24.04
CA LYS A 230 5.39 -12.54 24.73
C LYS A 230 5.68 -13.83 23.94
N ASN A 231 5.79 -14.96 24.65
CA ASN A 231 6.19 -16.24 24.07
C ASN A 231 5.42 -16.64 22.81
N THR A 232 4.10 -16.40 22.76
CA THR A 232 3.27 -16.71 21.58
C THR A 232 3.64 -15.85 20.38
N GLU A 233 3.91 -14.58 20.59
CA GLU A 233 4.29 -13.63 19.54
C GLU A 233 5.73 -13.84 19.09
N ALA A 234 6.63 -14.18 20.01
CA ALA A 234 8.01 -14.57 19.69
C ALA A 234 8.06 -15.84 18.82
N LEU A 235 7.19 -16.82 19.08
CA LEU A 235 7.06 -18.02 18.24
C LEU A 235 6.60 -17.67 16.81
N GLU A 236 5.58 -16.80 16.67
CA GLU A 236 5.09 -16.39 15.36
C GLU A 236 6.10 -15.49 14.63
N PHE A 237 6.81 -14.63 15.34
CA PHE A 237 7.91 -13.85 14.78
C PHE A 237 9.00 -14.75 14.19
N ASN A 238 9.40 -15.80 14.91
CA ASN A 238 10.37 -16.78 14.41
C ASN A 238 9.83 -17.63 13.25
N ARG A 239 8.51 -17.84 13.17
CA ARG A 239 7.87 -18.53 12.05
C ARG A 239 7.90 -17.64 10.80
N LEU A 240 7.56 -16.37 10.94
CA LEU A 240 7.60 -15.40 9.84
C LEU A 240 9.01 -15.26 9.25
N LYS A 241 10.07 -15.33 10.07
CA LYS A 241 11.46 -15.37 9.59
C LYS A 241 11.77 -16.53 8.63
N ARG A 242 11.00 -17.62 8.73
CA ARG A 242 11.17 -18.78 7.84
C ARG A 242 10.32 -18.65 6.58
N THR A 243 9.28 -17.82 6.62
CA THR A 243 8.41 -17.55 5.47
C THR A 243 9.05 -16.53 4.53
N GLY A 244 9.75 -15.53 5.07
CA GLY A 244 10.40 -14.49 4.30
C GLY A 244 11.09 -13.44 5.17
N PRO A 245 11.59 -12.36 4.57
CA PRO A 245 12.17 -11.25 5.31
C PRO A 245 11.19 -10.69 6.35
N ILE A 246 11.72 -10.24 7.47
CA ILE A 246 10.95 -9.58 8.53
C ILE A 246 11.74 -8.38 9.04
N PHE A 247 11.02 -7.32 9.40
CA PHE A 247 11.59 -6.17 10.10
C PHE A 247 11.93 -6.57 11.55
N LYS A 248 13.07 -6.10 12.03
CA LYS A 248 13.49 -6.28 13.42
C LYS A 248 12.61 -5.46 14.35
N THR A 249 12.27 -4.27 13.88
CA THR A 249 11.41 -3.31 14.59
C THR A 249 9.95 -3.73 14.46
N TYR A 250 9.23 -3.71 15.55
CA TYR A 250 7.79 -3.94 15.62
C TYR A 250 7.10 -2.84 16.43
N VAL A 251 5.80 -2.68 16.24
CA VAL A 251 5.00 -1.66 16.94
C VAL A 251 4.08 -2.34 17.95
N THR A 252 4.20 -1.92 19.21
CA THR A 252 3.43 -2.49 20.32
C THR A 252 1.98 -2.02 20.32
N GLU A 253 1.08 -2.86 20.85
CA GLU A 253 -0.28 -2.46 21.19
C GLU A 253 -0.24 -1.40 22.29
N GLY A 254 -1.10 -0.38 22.20
CA GLY A 254 -1.19 0.66 23.22
C GLY A 254 -2.16 1.77 22.84
N ASP A 255 -2.52 2.60 23.83
CA ASP A 255 -3.51 3.66 23.65
C ASP A 255 -3.03 4.83 22.79
N GLY A 256 -1.73 5.02 22.63
CA GLY A 256 -1.18 6.12 21.82
C GLY A 256 -1.73 6.14 20.39
N LEU A 257 -1.73 4.99 19.70
CA LEU A 257 -2.31 4.88 18.35
C LEU A 257 -3.83 5.05 18.33
N ARG A 258 -4.54 4.62 19.38
CA ARG A 258 -5.99 4.85 19.48
C ARG A 258 -6.30 6.33 19.66
N GLN A 259 -5.54 7.02 20.52
CA GLN A 259 -5.63 8.47 20.72
C GLN A 259 -5.26 9.22 19.43
N ALA A 260 -4.19 8.82 18.74
CA ALA A 260 -3.80 9.36 17.46
C ALA A 260 -4.92 9.25 16.41
N ALA A 261 -5.53 8.08 16.30
CA ALA A 261 -6.66 7.86 15.41
C ALA A 261 -7.90 8.72 15.77
N ALA A 262 -8.23 8.82 17.07
CA ALA A 262 -9.32 9.65 17.55
C ALA A 262 -9.09 11.14 17.33
N ALA A 263 -7.85 11.60 17.54
CA ALA A 263 -7.42 12.97 17.31
C ALA A 263 -7.20 13.29 15.82
N ARG A 264 -7.17 12.27 14.95
CA ARG A 264 -6.76 12.40 13.53
C ARG A 264 -5.40 13.08 13.38
N ALA A 265 -4.49 12.67 14.21
CA ALA A 265 -3.12 13.17 14.23
C ALA A 265 -2.14 12.00 14.23
N PRO A 266 -0.92 12.16 13.74
CA PRO A 266 0.08 11.12 13.88
C PRO A 266 0.45 10.92 15.36
N VAL A 267 0.89 9.71 15.69
CA VAL A 267 1.30 9.38 17.07
C VAL A 267 2.45 10.27 17.57
N TYR A 268 3.18 10.88 16.66
CA TYR A 268 4.25 11.84 16.94
C TYR A 268 3.77 13.11 17.64
N ASP A 269 2.50 13.46 17.47
CA ASP A 269 1.87 14.67 18.01
C ASP A 269 0.99 14.38 19.25
N ILE A 270 1.01 13.12 19.73
CA ILE A 270 0.23 12.68 20.90
C ILE A 270 1.14 12.57 22.12
N SER A 271 0.67 13.11 23.24
CA SER A 271 1.37 13.03 24.52
C SER A 271 1.05 11.75 25.29
N GLY A 272 2.01 11.27 26.09
CA GLY A 272 1.84 10.14 26.98
C GLY A 272 2.79 8.98 26.69
N ALA A 273 3.10 8.18 27.71
CA ALA A 273 4.14 7.15 27.65
C ALA A 273 3.95 6.12 26.52
N ASN A 274 2.70 5.71 26.26
CA ASN A 274 2.42 4.79 25.15
C ASN A 274 2.62 5.46 23.78
N ALA A 275 2.24 6.71 23.65
CA ALA A 275 2.42 7.48 22.42
C ALA A 275 3.91 7.75 22.15
N GLU A 276 4.67 8.13 23.17
CA GLU A 276 6.12 8.30 23.06
C GLU A 276 6.83 7.00 22.63
N LYS A 277 6.48 5.88 23.27
CA LYS A 277 7.03 4.57 22.89
C LYS A 277 6.72 4.23 21.44
N GLN A 278 5.47 4.37 21.03
CA GLN A 278 5.03 4.07 19.66
C GLN A 278 5.62 5.05 18.63
N SER A 279 5.80 6.31 19.01
CA SER A 279 6.51 7.32 18.20
C SER A 279 7.96 6.90 17.94
N ILE A 280 8.68 6.46 18.96
CA ILE A 280 10.05 5.94 18.83
C ILE A 280 10.06 4.68 17.94
N GLN A 281 9.13 3.75 18.16
CA GLN A 281 9.04 2.53 17.37
C GLN A 281 8.80 2.81 15.88
N PHE A 282 7.90 3.75 15.54
CA PHE A 282 7.68 4.12 14.14
C PHE A 282 8.87 4.85 13.52
N ARG A 283 9.60 5.67 14.28
CA ARG A 283 10.82 6.30 13.77
C ARG A 283 11.89 5.26 13.46
N THR A 284 12.17 4.36 14.41
CA THR A 284 13.13 3.26 14.20
C THR A 284 12.67 2.32 13.08
N LEU A 285 11.36 2.07 12.96
CA LEU A 285 10.80 1.31 11.84
C LEU A 285 11.05 2.01 10.50
N THR A 286 10.94 3.33 10.47
CA THR A 286 11.18 4.10 9.24
C THR A 286 12.67 4.11 8.87
N ASP A 287 13.57 4.15 9.85
CA ASP A 287 15.01 3.99 9.59
C ASP A 287 15.30 2.61 8.95
N GLU A 288 14.73 1.54 9.51
CA GLU A 288 14.88 0.18 8.94
C GLU A 288 14.17 0.05 7.57
N PHE A 289 13.06 0.76 7.37
CA PHE A 289 12.34 0.81 6.10
C PHE A 289 13.21 1.41 4.99
N LEU A 290 13.91 2.51 5.27
CA LEU A 290 14.86 3.12 4.35
C LEU A 290 16.02 2.19 3.98
N GLU A 291 16.49 1.37 4.92
CA GLU A 291 17.55 0.39 4.64
C GLU A 291 17.07 -0.77 3.74
N LYS A 292 15.80 -1.14 3.83
CA LYS A 292 15.24 -2.32 3.13
C LYS A 292 14.58 -1.98 1.80
N CYS A 293 14.14 -0.75 1.64
CA CYS A 293 13.43 -0.25 0.47
C CYS A 293 14.23 0.92 -0.16
N ALA A 294 15.49 0.65 -0.49
CA ALA A 294 16.42 1.59 -1.11
C ALA A 294 16.92 1.09 -2.45
#